data_e44f871e41e1c99868bb0e3b312c2117
#
_entry.id   e44f871e41e1c99868bb0e3b312c2117
#
_cell.length_a   1.000
_cell.length_b   1.000
_cell.length_c   1.000
_cell.angle_alpha   90.00
_cell.angle_beta   90.00
_cell.angle_gamma   90.00
#
_symmetry.space_group_name_H-M   'P 1'
#
loop_
_entity.id
_entity.type
_entity.pdbx_description
1 polymer ?
#
loop_
_entity_poly.entity_id
_entity_poly.type
_entity_poly.pdbx_seq_one_letter_code
_entity_poly.pdbx_strand_id
1 'polypeptide(L)'
;MHKTLDTSHDNYSNSTSDNLKVYFQMSSSSISGTTLSDQSANDNNATLYNVGEVELVSSYVPISDLNSSYETNVEAIWSASTTSSSDASNGLTMTVSSTLSEENFAVFGNNNTSNTSTSDLPSGTVIRSARIWQVDKSGTVSASVIIDISDATGNSPTVGSATNYKLLHRIGTSGNFTSVATGGSVSGDNITFSGVTVHKGFYVIAATDSSNL
;
A
#
# COMPACT_ATOMS: atom_id res chain seq x y z
N MET A 1 -4.55 -7.70 6.88
CA MET A 1 -3.40 -7.79 5.95
C MET A 1 -2.54 -8.95 6.38
N HIS A 2 -2.15 -9.82 5.45
CA HIS A 2 -1.26 -10.92 5.75
C HIS A 2 0.14 -10.59 5.24
N LYS A 3 1.10 -10.53 6.16
CA LYS A 3 2.52 -10.48 5.81
C LYS A 3 3.11 -11.86 6.13
N THR A 4 3.84 -12.41 5.19
CA THR A 4 4.60 -13.64 5.44
C THR A 4 5.67 -13.34 6.49
N LEU A 5 5.70 -14.09 7.58
CA LEU A 5 6.79 -14.02 8.53
C LEU A 5 8.06 -14.55 7.86
N ASP A 6 9.12 -13.83 7.94
CA ASP A 6 10.43 -14.23 7.47
C ASP A 6 11.41 -14.41 8.65
N THR A 7 12.60 -14.88 8.35
CA THR A 7 13.63 -15.13 9.36
C THR A 7 14.15 -13.87 10.06
N SER A 8 13.81 -12.68 9.57
CA SER A 8 14.16 -11.40 10.17
C SER A 8 13.12 -10.89 11.16
N HIS A 9 11.94 -11.55 11.24
CA HIS A 9 10.89 -11.15 12.16
C HIS A 9 11.27 -11.53 13.60
N ASP A 10 11.16 -10.58 14.53
CA ASP A 10 11.57 -10.76 15.93
C ASP A 10 10.96 -12.01 16.61
N ASN A 11 9.75 -12.39 16.21
CA ASN A 11 9.07 -13.57 16.75
C ASN A 11 9.41 -14.87 16.02
N TYR A 12 10.11 -14.82 14.88
CA TYR A 12 10.46 -16.00 14.08
C TYR A 12 11.75 -16.66 14.56
N SER A 13 12.78 -15.88 14.83
CA SER A 13 14.15 -16.35 15.03
C SER A 13 14.52 -16.64 16.48
N ASN A 14 13.62 -16.44 17.42
CA ASN A 14 13.99 -16.53 18.81
C ASN A 14 13.74 -17.93 19.40
N SER A 15 14.77 -18.74 19.34
CA SER A 15 14.76 -20.11 19.87
C SER A 15 14.68 -20.20 21.40
N THR A 16 14.89 -19.13 22.13
CA THR A 16 14.97 -19.15 23.58
C THR A 16 13.80 -18.50 24.32
N SER A 17 13.12 -17.55 23.71
CA SER A 17 11.95 -16.87 24.28
C SER A 17 10.61 -17.31 23.70
N ASP A 18 10.62 -18.07 22.63
CA ASP A 18 9.51 -18.88 22.10
C ASP A 18 8.14 -18.23 22.06
N ASN A 19 8.06 -17.04 21.54
CA ASN A 19 6.77 -16.40 21.33
C ASN A 19 6.01 -17.03 20.16
N LEU A 20 6.71 -17.46 19.11
CA LEU A 20 6.12 -18.17 17.99
C LEU A 20 6.23 -19.70 18.18
N LYS A 21 5.15 -20.31 18.61
CA LYS A 21 5.10 -21.76 18.89
C LYS A 21 4.89 -22.61 17.65
N VAL A 22 4.23 -22.06 16.65
CA VAL A 22 3.94 -22.74 15.39
C VAL A 22 3.67 -21.69 14.30
N TYR A 23 4.13 -21.95 13.09
CA TYR A 23 3.85 -21.13 11.91
C TYR A 23 3.62 -22.02 10.69
N PHE A 24 2.37 -22.16 10.28
CA PHE A 24 2.01 -22.85 9.05
C PHE A 24 1.86 -21.85 7.91
N GLN A 25 2.88 -21.79 7.07
CA GLN A 25 2.82 -21.06 5.82
C GLN A 25 2.11 -21.96 4.79
N MET A 26 0.87 -21.68 4.47
CA MET A 26 0.06 -22.47 3.54
C MET A 26 0.56 -22.30 2.10
N SER A 27 1.71 -22.87 1.80
CA SER A 27 2.38 -22.84 0.51
C SER A 27 2.65 -24.25 -0.02
N SER A 28 2.87 -24.38 -1.33
CA SER A 28 3.18 -25.70 -1.94
C SER A 28 4.44 -26.34 -1.35
N SER A 29 5.40 -25.54 -0.87
CA SER A 29 6.62 -26.03 -0.25
C SER A 29 6.45 -26.48 1.20
N SER A 30 5.38 -26.04 1.88
CA SER A 30 5.12 -26.39 3.29
C SER A 30 4.21 -27.60 3.45
N ILE A 31 3.69 -28.17 2.36
CA ILE A 31 2.82 -29.34 2.37
C ILE A 31 3.51 -30.49 1.64
N SER A 32 3.67 -31.62 2.34
CA SER A 32 4.22 -32.85 1.77
C SER A 32 3.33 -34.03 2.15
N GLY A 33 2.58 -34.56 1.19
CA GLY A 33 1.57 -35.57 1.44
C GLY A 33 0.54 -35.10 2.46
N THR A 34 0.45 -35.72 3.60
CA THR A 34 -0.45 -35.36 4.71
C THR A 34 0.24 -34.50 5.78
N THR A 35 1.48 -34.10 5.59
CA THR A 35 2.22 -33.28 6.56
C THR A 35 2.19 -31.82 6.15
N LEU A 36 1.76 -30.96 7.07
CA LEU A 36 1.88 -29.52 7.00
C LEU A 36 3.06 -29.10 7.89
N SER A 37 4.12 -28.64 7.27
CA SER A 37 5.37 -28.31 7.97
C SER A 37 5.25 -27.00 8.74
N ASP A 38 5.63 -27.05 10.02
CA ASP A 38 5.85 -25.86 10.82
C ASP A 38 7.12 -25.15 10.33
N GLN A 39 6.97 -23.87 10.00
CA GLN A 39 8.07 -23.01 9.55
C GLN A 39 8.73 -22.24 10.72
N SER A 40 8.27 -22.46 11.95
CA SER A 40 8.95 -21.94 13.14
C SER A 40 10.17 -22.78 13.49
N ALA A 41 10.97 -22.32 14.44
CA ALA A 41 12.13 -23.09 14.95
C ALA A 41 11.75 -24.28 15.83
N ASN A 42 10.45 -24.54 16.06
CA ASN A 42 9.98 -25.55 16.99
C ASN A 42 9.63 -26.91 16.34
N ASP A 43 9.59 -26.98 15.00
CA ASP A 43 9.27 -28.19 14.23
C ASP A 43 7.95 -28.90 14.64
N ASN A 44 6.96 -28.11 15.06
CA ASN A 44 5.64 -28.61 15.47
C ASN A 44 4.76 -28.92 14.24
N ASN A 45 5.17 -29.86 13.42
CA ASN A 45 4.46 -30.22 12.20
C ASN A 45 3.04 -30.75 12.52
N ALA A 46 2.10 -30.40 11.65
CA ALA A 46 0.73 -30.92 11.73
C ALA A 46 0.51 -32.07 10.74
N THR A 47 -0.36 -33.02 11.11
CA THR A 47 -0.82 -34.06 10.21
C THR A 47 -2.26 -33.74 9.76
N LEU A 48 -2.45 -33.75 8.46
CA LEU A 48 -3.76 -33.56 7.83
C LEU A 48 -4.49 -34.91 7.78
N TYR A 49 -5.64 -35.02 8.42
CA TYR A 49 -6.47 -36.22 8.43
C TYR A 49 -7.70 -36.05 7.54
N ASN A 50 -8.08 -37.12 6.87
CA ASN A 50 -9.27 -37.18 6.00
C ASN A 50 -9.29 -36.10 4.88
N VAL A 51 -8.12 -35.67 4.45
CA VAL A 51 -7.95 -34.87 3.24
C VAL A 51 -7.66 -35.81 2.09
N GLY A 52 -8.39 -35.67 1.00
CA GLY A 52 -8.12 -36.40 -0.26
C GLY A 52 -6.86 -35.85 -0.92
N GLU A 53 -7.02 -35.18 -2.02
CA GLU A 53 -5.92 -34.37 -2.58
C GLU A 53 -5.89 -33.02 -1.89
N VAL A 54 -4.69 -32.59 -1.48
CA VAL A 54 -4.49 -31.22 -0.95
C VAL A 54 -4.42 -30.28 -2.14
N GLU A 55 -5.45 -29.52 -2.33
CA GLU A 55 -5.50 -28.48 -3.35
C GLU A 55 -5.23 -27.11 -2.70
N LEU A 56 -4.17 -26.44 -3.13
CA LEU A 56 -3.89 -25.08 -2.75
C LEU A 56 -4.64 -24.15 -3.69
N VAL A 57 -5.57 -23.40 -3.15
CA VAL A 57 -6.24 -22.31 -3.87
C VAL A 57 -5.54 -21.00 -3.60
N SER A 58 -5.49 -20.14 -4.63
CA SER A 58 -4.93 -18.80 -4.47
C SER A 58 -5.71 -18.01 -3.42
N SER A 59 -4.98 -17.37 -2.50
CA SER A 59 -5.60 -16.44 -1.57
C SER A 59 -5.89 -15.12 -2.28
N TYR A 60 -7.13 -14.67 -2.21
CA TYR A 60 -7.52 -13.35 -2.71
C TYR A 60 -7.30 -12.23 -1.67
N VAL A 61 -6.81 -12.58 -0.51
CA VAL A 61 -6.45 -11.59 0.52
C VAL A 61 -5.18 -10.86 0.10
N PRO A 62 -5.18 -9.53 0.15
CA PRO A 62 -4.01 -8.75 -0.23
C PRO A 62 -2.77 -9.15 0.58
N ILE A 63 -1.70 -9.47 -0.12
CA ILE A 63 -0.37 -9.67 0.45
C ILE A 63 0.47 -8.49 -0.01
N SER A 64 1.11 -7.82 0.93
CA SER A 64 1.86 -6.60 0.67
C SER A 64 3.36 -6.86 0.72
N ASP A 65 4.05 -6.29 -0.26
CA ASP A 65 5.51 -6.22 -0.39
C ASP A 65 6.00 -4.78 -0.08
N LEU A 66 5.31 -4.08 0.81
CA LEU A 66 5.72 -2.74 1.21
C LEU A 66 7.07 -2.81 1.94
N ASN A 67 7.94 -1.86 1.61
CA ASN A 67 9.18 -1.67 2.35
C ASN A 67 8.87 -1.22 3.78
N SER A 68 9.60 -1.70 4.76
CA SER A 68 9.38 -1.41 6.18
C SER A 68 9.32 0.08 6.54
N SER A 69 9.97 0.94 5.74
CA SER A 69 9.89 2.40 5.88
C SER A 69 8.55 2.99 5.46
N TYR A 70 7.64 2.20 4.87
CA TYR A 70 6.35 2.64 4.35
C TYR A 70 5.18 1.83 4.93
N GLU A 71 5.40 1.11 6.00
CA GLU A 71 4.38 0.30 6.67
C GLU A 71 3.56 1.07 7.71
N THR A 72 3.60 2.40 7.69
CA THR A 72 2.73 3.21 8.55
C THR A 72 1.33 3.26 7.98
N ASN A 73 0.33 2.99 8.82
CA ASN A 73 -1.10 3.03 8.52
C ASN A 73 -1.44 2.33 7.20
N VAL A 74 -1.11 1.05 7.13
CA VAL A 74 -1.30 0.28 5.91
C VAL A 74 -2.76 -0.06 5.70
N GLU A 75 -3.25 0.29 4.52
CA GLU A 75 -4.62 0.15 4.06
C GLU A 75 -4.70 -0.67 2.77
N ALA A 76 -5.87 -1.21 2.44
CA ALA A 76 -6.05 -2.00 1.23
C ALA A 76 -7.45 -1.89 0.63
N ILE A 77 -7.51 -1.94 -0.70
CA ILE A 77 -8.73 -2.16 -1.48
C ILE A 77 -8.61 -3.51 -2.18
N TRP A 78 -9.64 -4.37 -2.06
CA TRP A 78 -9.62 -5.71 -2.61
C TRP A 78 -11.02 -6.29 -2.85
N SER A 79 -11.12 -7.38 -3.61
CA SER A 79 -12.37 -7.91 -4.14
C SER A 79 -13.43 -8.27 -3.09
N ALA A 80 -13.01 -8.70 -1.92
CA ALA A 80 -13.94 -9.29 -0.96
C ALA A 80 -14.60 -8.28 -0.01
N SER A 81 -14.13 -7.04 0.10
CA SER A 81 -14.57 -6.23 1.23
C SER A 81 -14.87 -4.77 0.97
N THR A 82 -14.12 -4.08 0.11
CA THR A 82 -14.28 -2.63 0.10
C THR A 82 -14.00 -1.98 -1.24
N THR A 83 -14.85 -1.04 -1.58
CA THR A 83 -14.67 -0.16 -2.73
C THR A 83 -13.93 1.13 -2.35
N SER A 84 -13.66 1.34 -1.04
CA SER A 84 -12.91 2.50 -0.56
C SER A 84 -12.08 2.12 0.66
N SER A 85 -10.84 2.60 0.71
CA SER A 85 -9.97 2.51 1.87
C SER A 85 -9.22 3.82 2.06
N SER A 86 -9.01 4.22 3.32
CA SER A 86 -8.50 5.53 3.68
C SER A 86 -7.45 5.44 4.77
N ASP A 87 -6.29 5.98 4.51
CA ASP A 87 -5.34 6.43 5.53
C ASP A 87 -5.71 7.86 5.94
N ALA A 88 -6.84 8.01 6.62
CA ALA A 88 -7.45 9.29 6.95
C ALA A 88 -6.52 10.22 7.74
N SER A 89 -5.69 9.67 8.64
CA SER A 89 -4.77 10.47 9.45
C SER A 89 -3.56 11.01 8.68
N ASN A 90 -3.36 10.55 7.45
CA ASN A 90 -2.22 10.92 6.60
C ASN A 90 -2.65 11.40 5.21
N GLY A 91 -3.95 11.48 4.99
CA GLY A 91 -4.52 12.20 3.87
C GLY A 91 -4.67 11.43 2.56
N LEU A 92 -4.49 10.11 2.50
CA LEU A 92 -4.73 9.35 1.27
C LEU A 92 -6.00 8.50 1.36
N THR A 93 -6.90 8.66 0.41
CA THR A 93 -8.03 7.76 0.20
C THR A 93 -8.02 7.21 -1.22
N MET A 94 -8.22 5.92 -1.38
CA MET A 94 -8.47 5.29 -2.68
C MET A 94 -9.90 4.75 -2.73
N THR A 95 -10.60 5.04 -3.83
CA THR A 95 -11.98 4.57 -4.06
C THR A 95 -12.09 4.01 -5.47
N VAL A 96 -12.65 2.81 -5.60
CA VAL A 96 -13.01 2.20 -6.88
C VAL A 96 -14.50 2.32 -7.12
N SER A 97 -14.93 2.44 -8.37
CA SER A 97 -16.34 2.61 -8.74
C SER A 97 -17.17 1.34 -8.55
N SER A 98 -16.52 0.19 -8.53
CA SER A 98 -17.15 -1.12 -8.32
C SER A 98 -16.17 -2.05 -7.61
N THR A 99 -16.69 -3.09 -6.97
CA THR A 99 -15.86 -4.14 -6.37
C THR A 99 -14.86 -4.68 -7.38
N LEU A 100 -13.60 -4.78 -6.97
CA LEU A 100 -12.55 -5.37 -7.78
C LEU A 100 -12.84 -6.85 -8.03
N SER A 101 -12.48 -7.37 -9.20
CA SER A 101 -12.48 -8.80 -9.44
C SER A 101 -11.44 -9.50 -8.58
N GLU A 102 -11.62 -10.80 -8.40
CA GLU A 102 -10.68 -11.66 -7.67
C GLU A 102 -9.24 -11.46 -8.17
N GLU A 103 -8.28 -11.57 -7.27
CA GLU A 103 -6.85 -11.33 -7.51
C GLU A 103 -6.46 -9.86 -7.74
N ASN A 104 -7.40 -8.95 -7.90
CA ASN A 104 -7.12 -7.53 -8.02
C ASN A 104 -7.14 -6.88 -6.64
N PHE A 105 -6.07 -6.20 -6.30
CA PHE A 105 -5.97 -5.43 -5.07
C PHE A 105 -4.95 -4.30 -5.18
N ALA A 106 -5.06 -3.33 -4.30
CA ALA A 106 -4.01 -2.37 -4.01
C ALA A 106 -3.86 -2.24 -2.49
N VAL A 107 -2.62 -2.32 -2.03
CA VAL A 107 -2.22 -2.08 -0.63
C VAL A 107 -1.35 -0.85 -0.61
N PHE A 108 -1.58 0.04 0.31
CA PHE A 108 -0.78 1.25 0.43
C PHE A 108 -0.47 1.58 1.90
N GLY A 109 0.69 2.15 2.10
CA GLY A 109 1.14 2.68 3.38
C GLY A 109 2.11 3.82 3.16
N ASN A 110 2.47 4.55 4.18
CA ASN A 110 3.24 5.76 4.07
C ASN A 110 4.54 5.76 4.91
N ASN A 111 5.44 6.72 4.62
CA ASN A 111 6.73 6.86 5.28
C ASN A 111 6.69 7.65 6.60
N ASN A 112 5.51 7.89 7.15
CA ASN A 112 5.30 8.63 8.41
C ASN A 112 5.98 10.01 8.48
N THR A 113 6.23 10.64 7.33
CA THR A 113 6.73 12.02 7.31
C THR A 113 5.59 13.00 7.08
N SER A 114 5.80 14.24 7.46
CA SER A 114 4.95 15.38 7.13
C SER A 114 5.79 16.46 6.45
N ASN A 115 5.17 17.62 6.11
CA ASN A 115 5.84 18.72 5.46
C ASN A 115 5.93 18.58 3.92
N THR A 116 6.67 19.47 3.29
CA THR A 116 6.85 19.54 1.85
C THR A 116 8.30 19.36 1.44
N SER A 117 8.52 19.12 0.16
CA SER A 117 9.85 18.96 -0.45
C SER A 117 9.88 19.56 -1.84
N THR A 118 11.02 20.10 -2.24
CA THR A 118 11.30 20.60 -3.59
C THR A 118 12.20 19.66 -4.40
N SER A 119 12.51 18.48 -3.86
CA SER A 119 13.36 17.49 -4.53
C SER A 119 12.55 16.54 -5.41
N ASP A 120 13.21 15.93 -6.39
CA ASP A 120 12.68 14.85 -7.25
C ASP A 120 11.43 15.24 -8.06
N LEU A 121 11.30 16.52 -8.38
CA LEU A 121 10.13 17.09 -9.07
C LEU A 121 10.27 16.97 -10.60
N PRO A 122 9.18 16.61 -11.30
CA PRO A 122 9.13 16.77 -12.75
C PRO A 122 8.95 18.24 -13.14
N SER A 123 9.28 18.56 -14.38
CA SER A 123 9.02 19.89 -14.93
C SER A 123 7.55 20.28 -14.79
N GLY A 124 7.31 21.56 -14.45
CA GLY A 124 5.96 22.11 -14.26
C GLY A 124 5.37 21.89 -12.88
N THR A 125 6.15 21.39 -11.92
CA THR A 125 5.82 21.40 -10.50
C THR A 125 6.93 22.08 -9.71
N VAL A 126 6.60 22.70 -8.57
CA VAL A 126 7.55 23.46 -7.75
C VAL A 126 7.69 22.93 -6.34
N ILE A 127 6.72 22.14 -5.88
CA ILE A 127 6.66 21.60 -4.53
C ILE A 127 5.90 20.27 -4.53
N ARG A 128 6.21 19.36 -3.61
CA ARG A 128 5.47 18.14 -3.33
C ARG A 128 5.35 17.86 -1.85
N SER A 129 4.45 16.95 -1.46
CA SER A 129 4.46 16.41 -0.10
C SER A 129 5.80 15.70 0.18
N ALA A 130 6.33 15.85 1.40
CA ALA A 130 7.41 15.01 1.90
C ALA A 130 6.88 13.60 2.24
N ARG A 131 5.59 13.51 2.62
CA ARG A 131 4.91 12.23 2.75
C ARG A 131 4.87 11.52 1.41
N ILE A 132 5.28 10.26 1.43
CA ILE A 132 5.30 9.37 0.28
C ILE A 132 4.50 8.13 0.65
N TRP A 133 3.55 7.75 -0.20
CA TRP A 133 2.84 6.47 -0.09
C TRP A 133 3.48 5.47 -1.03
N GLN A 134 3.84 4.31 -0.51
CA GLN A 134 4.15 3.16 -1.33
C GLN A 134 2.87 2.38 -1.59
N VAL A 135 2.67 1.99 -2.83
CA VAL A 135 1.56 1.15 -3.28
C VAL A 135 2.12 -0.15 -3.82
N ASP A 136 1.62 -1.25 -3.29
CA ASP A 136 1.74 -2.58 -3.89
C ASP A 136 0.38 -3.01 -4.45
N LYS A 137 0.39 -3.77 -5.54
CA LYS A 137 -0.85 -4.17 -6.19
C LYS A 137 -0.72 -5.48 -6.95
N SER A 138 -1.84 -6.17 -7.13
CA SER A 138 -2.02 -7.25 -8.09
C SER A 138 -3.11 -6.90 -9.10
N GLY A 139 -3.04 -7.52 -10.27
CA GLY A 139 -4.01 -7.34 -11.34
C GLY A 139 -4.14 -5.89 -11.82
N THR A 140 -5.34 -5.52 -12.26
CA THR A 140 -5.66 -4.17 -12.75
C THR A 140 -6.51 -3.43 -11.74
N VAL A 141 -6.03 -2.28 -11.27
CA VAL A 141 -6.75 -1.41 -10.36
C VAL A 141 -6.85 -0.01 -10.96
N SER A 142 -8.07 0.48 -11.11
CA SER A 142 -8.37 1.87 -11.47
C SER A 142 -9.18 2.49 -10.35
N ALA A 143 -8.70 3.60 -9.81
CA ALA A 143 -9.29 4.22 -8.64
C ALA A 143 -9.39 5.74 -8.79
N SER A 144 -10.30 6.35 -8.04
CA SER A 144 -10.17 7.74 -7.66
C SER A 144 -9.23 7.82 -6.46
N VAL A 145 -8.19 8.62 -6.59
CA VAL A 145 -7.25 8.91 -5.50
C VAL A 145 -7.60 10.29 -4.97
N ILE A 146 -7.86 10.38 -3.68
CA ILE A 146 -8.18 11.62 -2.98
C ILE A 146 -7.06 11.90 -2.00
N ILE A 147 -6.53 13.12 -2.03
CA ILE A 147 -5.50 13.53 -1.08
C ILE A 147 -5.98 14.77 -0.33
N ASP A 148 -6.09 14.65 0.97
CA ASP A 148 -6.23 15.75 1.91
C ASP A 148 -4.84 16.38 2.10
N ILE A 149 -4.71 17.65 1.72
CA ILE A 149 -3.40 18.31 1.66
C ILE A 149 -2.89 18.60 3.06
N SER A 150 -3.76 19.04 3.98
CA SER A 150 -3.35 19.38 5.33
C SER A 150 -2.86 18.14 6.09
N ASP A 151 -3.55 17.02 5.96
CA ASP A 151 -3.13 15.76 6.56
C ASP A 151 -1.86 15.21 5.90
N ALA A 152 -1.75 15.33 4.58
CA ALA A 152 -0.59 14.87 3.82
C ALA A 152 0.70 15.64 4.15
N THR A 153 0.58 16.93 4.42
CA THR A 153 1.74 17.81 4.62
C THR A 153 1.93 18.28 6.07
N GLY A 154 0.88 18.25 6.87
CA GLY A 154 0.87 18.88 8.20
C GLY A 154 0.84 20.42 8.14
N ASN A 155 0.60 21.00 6.97
CA ASN A 155 0.54 22.44 6.74
C ASN A 155 -0.92 22.93 6.63
N SER A 156 -1.09 24.24 6.61
CA SER A 156 -2.37 24.89 6.30
C SER A 156 -2.22 25.67 4.99
N PRO A 157 -2.28 24.98 3.84
CA PRO A 157 -2.01 25.62 2.55
C PRO A 157 -3.16 26.52 2.09
N THR A 158 -2.85 27.43 1.17
CA THR A 158 -3.86 28.15 0.40
C THR A 158 -4.31 27.28 -0.76
N VAL A 159 -5.51 26.71 -0.66
CA VAL A 159 -6.02 25.77 -1.67
C VAL A 159 -6.28 26.51 -2.99
N GLY A 160 -5.61 26.03 -4.04
CA GLY A 160 -5.73 26.55 -5.39
C GLY A 160 -6.76 25.80 -6.26
N SER A 161 -6.76 26.11 -7.56
CA SER A 161 -7.55 25.35 -8.53
C SER A 161 -7.09 23.89 -8.62
N ALA A 162 -8.00 22.95 -8.87
CA ALA A 162 -7.67 21.53 -8.99
C ALA A 162 -6.51 21.24 -9.96
N THR A 163 -6.46 21.96 -11.07
CA THR A 163 -5.42 21.83 -12.11
C THR A 163 -4.01 22.20 -11.65
N ASN A 164 -3.88 22.90 -10.51
CA ASN A 164 -2.58 23.21 -9.90
C ASN A 164 -1.93 21.97 -9.29
N TYR A 165 -2.70 20.93 -9.02
CA TYR A 165 -2.22 19.73 -8.36
C TYR A 165 -1.92 18.61 -9.35
N LYS A 166 -0.87 17.86 -9.06
CA LYS A 166 -0.47 16.68 -9.81
C LYS A 166 -0.31 15.50 -8.86
N LEU A 167 -0.84 14.36 -9.24
CA LEU A 167 -0.46 13.10 -8.63
C LEU A 167 0.81 12.60 -9.34
N LEU A 168 1.85 12.43 -8.58
CA LEU A 168 3.13 11.97 -9.11
C LEU A 168 3.40 10.55 -8.68
N HIS A 169 4.12 9.81 -9.53
CA HIS A 169 4.51 8.42 -9.30
C HIS A 169 5.96 8.17 -9.72
N ARG A 170 6.62 7.25 -9.03
CA ARG A 170 7.88 6.63 -9.45
C ARG A 170 7.92 5.16 -9.03
N ILE A 171 8.69 4.34 -9.74
CA ILE A 171 8.79 2.89 -9.46
C ILE A 171 9.72 2.61 -8.28
N GLY A 172 10.87 3.26 -8.22
CA GLY A 172 11.90 3.03 -7.21
C GLY A 172 11.87 4.03 -6.06
N THR A 173 12.70 3.80 -5.04
CA THR A 173 12.85 4.66 -3.87
C THR A 173 13.58 5.98 -4.15
N SER A 174 14.21 6.13 -5.32
CA SER A 174 14.98 7.30 -5.72
C SER A 174 14.69 7.70 -7.17
N GLY A 175 15.16 8.88 -7.57
CA GLY A 175 14.94 9.48 -8.88
C GLY A 175 13.69 10.36 -8.94
N ASN A 176 13.56 11.10 -10.05
CA ASN A 176 12.46 12.01 -10.23
C ASN A 176 11.13 11.28 -10.37
N PHE A 177 10.10 11.87 -9.79
CA PHE A 177 8.72 11.47 -10.03
C PHE A 177 8.27 11.87 -11.43
N THR A 178 7.23 11.20 -11.93
CA THR A 178 6.51 11.56 -13.16
C THR A 178 5.05 11.83 -12.84
N SER A 179 4.42 12.74 -13.56
CA SER A 179 3.00 13.04 -13.38
C SER A 179 2.15 11.92 -13.98
N VAL A 180 1.24 11.35 -13.18
CA VAL A 180 0.29 10.31 -13.62
C VAL A 180 -1.14 10.82 -13.68
N ALA A 181 -1.47 11.90 -12.96
CA ALA A 181 -2.77 12.55 -13.05
C ALA A 181 -2.67 14.04 -12.70
N THR A 182 -3.61 14.81 -13.24
CA THR A 182 -3.88 16.19 -12.83
C THR A 182 -5.14 16.20 -11.97
N GLY A 183 -5.21 17.06 -10.95
CA GLY A 183 -6.37 17.20 -10.08
C GLY A 183 -7.63 17.52 -10.88
N GLY A 184 -8.69 16.77 -10.63
CA GLY A 184 -9.98 16.90 -11.30
C GLY A 184 -10.97 17.77 -10.53
N SER A 185 -10.96 17.70 -9.19
CA SER A 185 -11.82 18.52 -8.34
C SER A 185 -11.17 18.83 -7.00
N VAL A 186 -11.68 19.86 -6.35
CA VAL A 186 -11.29 20.31 -5.01
C VAL A 186 -12.55 20.41 -4.15
N SER A 187 -12.47 19.90 -2.92
CA SER A 187 -13.52 20.05 -1.90
C SER A 187 -12.85 20.27 -0.54
N GLY A 188 -12.90 21.51 -0.04
CA GLY A 188 -12.05 21.90 1.08
C GLY A 188 -10.60 21.83 0.65
N ASP A 189 -9.78 21.06 1.37
CA ASP A 189 -8.39 20.76 1.02
C ASP A 189 -8.20 19.34 0.45
N ASN A 190 -9.29 18.67 0.12
CA ASN A 190 -9.29 17.38 -0.57
C ASN A 190 -9.18 17.57 -2.08
N ILE A 191 -8.11 17.03 -2.67
CA ILE A 191 -7.87 17.01 -4.11
C ILE A 191 -8.19 15.62 -4.66
N THR A 192 -9.13 15.55 -5.61
CA THR A 192 -9.52 14.28 -6.23
C THR A 192 -8.86 14.11 -7.59
N PHE A 193 -8.20 12.98 -7.79
CA PHE A 193 -7.65 12.50 -9.05
C PHE A 193 -8.50 11.30 -9.51
N SER A 194 -9.36 11.53 -10.50
CA SER A 194 -10.30 10.49 -10.96
C SER A 194 -9.70 9.57 -12.01
N GLY A 195 -10.10 8.30 -12.01
CA GLY A 195 -9.74 7.34 -13.04
C GLY A 195 -8.24 7.03 -13.12
N VAL A 196 -7.54 7.08 -11.99
CA VAL A 196 -6.11 6.79 -11.93
C VAL A 196 -5.88 5.30 -12.13
N THR A 197 -5.11 4.92 -13.14
CA THR A 197 -4.55 3.57 -13.23
C THR A 197 -3.47 3.44 -12.16
N VAL A 198 -3.74 2.59 -11.16
CA VAL A 198 -2.83 2.39 -10.04
C VAL A 198 -1.65 1.53 -10.48
N HIS A 199 -0.45 1.98 -10.21
CA HIS A 199 0.80 1.27 -10.47
C HIS A 199 1.49 0.90 -9.15
N LYS A 200 2.28 -0.17 -9.16
CA LYS A 200 3.20 -0.48 -8.06
C LYS A 200 4.27 0.59 -8.00
N GLY A 201 4.59 1.10 -6.81
CA GLY A 201 5.62 2.12 -6.60
C GLY A 201 5.23 3.19 -5.60
N PHE A 202 5.73 4.40 -5.77
CA PHE A 202 5.68 5.48 -4.81
C PHE A 202 4.90 6.65 -5.36
N TYR A 203 4.01 7.20 -4.53
CA TYR A 203 3.12 8.30 -4.88
C TYR A 203 3.30 9.49 -3.97
N VAL A 204 3.14 10.69 -4.52
CA VAL A 204 3.10 11.97 -3.81
C VAL A 204 2.12 12.91 -4.49
N ILE A 205 1.57 13.88 -3.74
CA ILE A 205 0.92 15.05 -4.35
C ILE A 205 1.97 16.12 -4.56
N ALA A 206 1.85 16.84 -5.68
CA ALA A 206 2.67 18.01 -6.00
C ALA A 206 1.81 19.17 -6.48
N ALA A 207 2.34 20.37 -6.42
CA ALA A 207 1.66 21.57 -6.89
C ALA A 207 2.56 22.40 -7.84
N THR A 208 1.89 23.20 -8.68
CA THR A 208 2.52 24.18 -9.58
C THR A 208 2.79 25.53 -8.90
N ASP A 209 2.26 25.71 -7.69
CA ASP A 209 2.46 26.88 -6.83
C ASP A 209 2.83 26.41 -5.41
N SER A 210 3.87 26.98 -4.83
CA SER A 210 4.37 26.59 -3.51
C SER A 210 3.43 26.93 -2.36
N SER A 211 2.50 27.85 -2.53
CA SER A 211 1.50 28.17 -1.53
C SER A 211 0.37 27.15 -1.43
N ASN A 212 0.29 26.21 -2.38
CA ASN A 212 -0.78 25.23 -2.46
C ASN A 212 -0.51 23.92 -1.69
N LEU A 213 0.67 23.75 -1.08
CA LEU A 213 1.00 22.59 -0.22
C LEU A 213 1.62 22.98 1.11
#